data_4e6659e699eceb248eba60a5191c8bbf
#
_entry.id   4e6659e699eceb248eba60a5191c8bbf
#
_cell.length_a   1.000
_cell.length_b   1.000
_cell.length_c   1.000
_cell.angle_alpha   90.00
_cell.angle_beta   90.00
_cell.angle_gamma   90.00
#
_symmetry.space_group_name_H-M   'P 1'
#
loop_
_entity.id
_entity.type
_entity.pdbx_description
1 polymer ?
#
loop_
_entity_poly.entity_id
_entity_poly.type
_entity_poly.pdbx_seq_one_letter_code
_entity_poly.pdbx_strand_id
1 'polypeptide(L)'
;MDRTSSPSPSHRRRASAVSRWLTIGIGVKRWLVLLLAGITLLGLGLAYLLIDVYRDAPLPGVFYTLTLQFLPRLLRAVLFGGIGLGLVALAVIRLSQSLLAPFARAGSRSVAEAMYQYRQRERGPKIVAIGGGTGLSTFLRGIKAHTSNITAIVTVADDGGSSGRLRRELGVLPPGDFRQCVAALADDEALTTHLFQYRFSTRGSSDDGAGLGGHAFGNLFIAAMANITGSFEKGLAESSQVLAVRGRILPSTVMPLTLVGELQDHTAHALRRVEGESLITHAGASITRLSIKPEDAPAYPDAIRAILDADAVILAPGSLYTSLLPNLLVRGVADAIRAARGVRLYACNVATQIGETSGYSVVDHIRAIERHAGAGLIDAVIANSNDDVSWINTPPGVGEMIRFDSSAPPDPPILGYDVIDADAPWRHDSHKLALAVIHASSEWRRAEHRTAGRRRV
;
A
#
# COMPACT_ATOMS: atom_id res chain seq x y z
N MET A 1 -1.71 54.80 13.80
CA MET A 1 -3.13 54.61 13.47
C MET A 1 -3.17 54.27 11.99
N ASP A 2 -3.26 53.02 11.68
CA ASP A 2 -4.07 52.54 10.55
C ASP A 2 -4.08 50.99 10.60
N ARG A 3 -5.24 50.43 10.89
CA ARG A 3 -5.47 48.99 10.93
C ARG A 3 -6.10 48.62 9.63
N THR A 4 -5.33 48.03 8.72
CA THR A 4 -5.87 47.36 7.53
C THR A 4 -6.35 45.96 7.94
N SER A 5 -7.65 45.79 7.98
CA SER A 5 -8.35 44.54 8.19
C SER A 5 -8.15 43.59 7.01
N SER A 6 -7.47 42.46 7.20
CA SER A 6 -7.41 41.36 6.25
C SER A 6 -8.75 40.60 6.19
N PRO A 7 -9.29 40.24 5.02
CA PRO A 7 -10.55 39.49 4.89
C PRO A 7 -10.35 38.03 5.35
N SER A 8 -11.35 37.53 6.09
CA SER A 8 -11.39 36.21 6.70
C SER A 8 -11.28 35.05 5.67
N PRO A 9 -10.62 33.93 6.02
CA PRO A 9 -10.31 32.82 5.10
C PRO A 9 -11.50 31.91 4.72
N SER A 10 -12.72 32.20 5.20
CA SER A 10 -13.88 31.31 5.03
C SER A 10 -14.53 31.31 3.63
N HIS A 11 -14.47 32.43 2.88
CA HIS A 11 -15.08 32.52 1.55
C HIS A 11 -14.29 31.87 0.41
N ARG A 12 -12.96 31.83 0.50
CA ARG A 12 -12.12 31.14 -0.51
C ARG A 12 -12.24 29.61 -0.49
N ARG A 13 -12.64 29.00 0.63
CA ARG A 13 -12.75 27.52 0.77
C ARG A 13 -14.02 26.96 0.12
N ARG A 14 -15.12 27.72 0.04
CA ARG A 14 -16.37 27.22 -0.58
C ARG A 14 -16.31 27.17 -2.10
N ALA A 15 -15.67 28.15 -2.75
CA ALA A 15 -15.52 28.17 -4.21
C ALA A 15 -14.66 26.99 -4.75
N SER A 16 -13.65 26.52 -3.97
CA SER A 16 -12.80 25.41 -4.38
C SER A 16 -13.50 24.03 -4.32
N ALA A 17 -14.51 23.86 -3.48
CA ALA A 17 -15.24 22.59 -3.36
C ALA A 17 -16.16 22.34 -4.57
N VAL A 18 -16.85 23.37 -5.07
CA VAL A 18 -17.73 23.26 -6.24
C VAL A 18 -16.92 23.05 -7.53
N SER A 19 -15.76 23.71 -7.67
CA SER A 19 -14.91 23.54 -8.86
C SER A 19 -14.32 22.12 -8.97
N ARG A 20 -14.10 21.42 -7.87
CA ARG A 20 -13.57 20.05 -7.87
C ARG A 20 -14.59 19.00 -8.33
N TRP A 21 -15.88 19.24 -8.14
CA TRP A 21 -16.94 18.41 -8.74
C TRP A 21 -16.96 18.48 -10.26
N LEU A 22 -16.44 19.57 -10.81
CA LEU A 22 -16.36 19.84 -12.25
C LEU A 22 -15.04 19.38 -12.87
N THR A 23 -14.07 18.85 -12.10
CA THR A 23 -12.81 18.36 -12.65
C THR A 23 -12.97 17.08 -13.46
N ILE A 24 -12.10 16.93 -14.48
CA ILE A 24 -12.07 15.77 -15.38
C ILE A 24 -11.62 14.56 -14.57
N GLY A 25 -12.44 13.50 -14.52
CA GLY A 25 -12.07 12.24 -13.86
C GLY A 25 -13.12 11.63 -12.93
N ILE A 26 -14.06 12.40 -12.38
CA ILE A 26 -15.07 11.88 -11.45
C ILE A 26 -16.23 11.14 -12.19
N GLY A 27 -16.30 11.20 -13.51
CA GLY A 27 -17.33 10.49 -14.32
C GLY A 27 -18.78 10.98 -14.10
N VAL A 28 -19.02 11.92 -13.18
CA VAL A 28 -20.37 12.41 -12.81
C VAL A 28 -20.96 13.27 -13.92
N LYS A 29 -20.13 13.98 -14.68
CA LYS A 29 -20.58 14.89 -15.75
C LYS A 29 -21.47 14.21 -16.80
N ARG A 30 -21.09 13.02 -17.26
CA ARG A 30 -21.83 12.27 -18.27
C ARG A 30 -23.22 11.85 -17.78
N TRP A 31 -23.33 11.46 -16.51
CA TRP A 31 -24.60 11.10 -15.90
C TRP A 31 -25.48 12.30 -15.61
N LEU A 32 -24.88 13.44 -15.23
CA LEU A 32 -25.59 14.72 -15.07
C LEU A 32 -26.14 15.22 -16.41
N VAL A 33 -25.39 15.11 -17.50
CA VAL A 33 -25.85 15.45 -18.85
C VAL A 33 -27.01 14.53 -19.28
N LEU A 34 -26.88 13.22 -19.02
CA LEU A 34 -27.92 12.24 -19.32
C LEU A 34 -29.20 12.50 -18.52
N LEU A 35 -29.09 12.84 -17.23
CA LEU A 35 -30.19 13.20 -16.36
C LEU A 35 -30.89 14.47 -16.87
N LEU A 36 -30.12 15.50 -17.23
CA LEU A 36 -30.63 16.75 -17.77
C LEU A 36 -31.37 16.52 -19.09
N ALA A 37 -30.82 15.74 -20.00
CA ALA A 37 -31.43 15.34 -21.25
C ALA A 37 -32.75 14.58 -21.01
N GLY A 38 -32.78 13.64 -20.07
CA GLY A 38 -33.98 12.89 -19.69
C GLY A 38 -35.09 13.80 -19.13
N ILE A 39 -34.75 14.71 -18.23
CA ILE A 39 -35.70 15.69 -17.67
C ILE A 39 -36.24 16.63 -18.76
N THR A 40 -35.37 17.06 -19.69
CA THR A 40 -35.79 17.91 -20.83
C THR A 40 -36.75 17.18 -21.74
N LEU A 41 -36.49 15.92 -22.09
CA LEU A 41 -37.37 15.09 -22.92
C LEU A 41 -38.71 14.83 -22.24
N LEU A 42 -38.72 14.53 -20.93
CA LEU A 42 -39.96 14.39 -20.15
C LEU A 42 -40.74 15.69 -20.10
N GLY A 43 -40.07 16.82 -19.92
CA GLY A 43 -40.69 18.15 -19.95
C GLY A 43 -41.31 18.47 -21.32
N LEU A 44 -40.63 18.14 -22.42
CA LEU A 44 -41.15 18.26 -23.78
C LEU A 44 -42.38 17.36 -24.00
N GLY A 45 -42.33 16.11 -23.59
CA GLY A 45 -43.46 15.16 -23.69
C GLY A 45 -44.69 15.65 -22.94
N LEU A 46 -44.49 16.13 -21.69
CA LEU A 46 -45.55 16.71 -20.89
C LEU A 46 -46.13 17.99 -21.53
N ALA A 47 -45.26 18.84 -22.10
CA ALA A 47 -45.68 20.06 -22.80
C ALA A 47 -46.55 19.73 -24.04
N TYR A 48 -46.18 18.69 -24.81
CA TYR A 48 -46.99 18.23 -25.95
C TYR A 48 -48.39 17.73 -25.49
N LEU A 49 -48.41 16.93 -24.42
CA LEU A 49 -49.66 16.41 -23.85
C LEU A 49 -50.56 17.56 -23.35
N LEU A 50 -49.99 18.56 -22.69
CA LEU A 50 -50.73 19.73 -22.22
C LEU A 50 -51.23 20.59 -23.36
N ILE A 51 -50.50 20.73 -24.48
CA ILE A 51 -50.93 21.48 -25.68
C ILE A 51 -52.15 20.79 -26.30
N ASP A 52 -52.17 19.47 -26.37
CA ASP A 52 -53.26 18.69 -26.93
C ASP A 52 -54.55 18.86 -26.08
N VAL A 53 -54.43 18.67 -24.76
CA VAL A 53 -55.53 18.90 -23.81
C VAL A 53 -56.04 20.37 -23.85
N TYR A 54 -55.11 21.33 -24.03
CA TYR A 54 -55.48 22.76 -24.08
C TYR A 54 -56.21 23.18 -25.38
N ARG A 55 -56.08 22.33 -26.41
CA ARG A 55 -56.66 22.57 -27.72
C ARG A 55 -58.15 22.21 -27.77
N ASP A 56 -58.59 21.23 -26.97
CA ASP A 56 -59.91 20.62 -27.06
C ASP A 56 -60.90 21.06 -25.96
N ALA A 57 -60.43 21.67 -24.84
CA ALA A 57 -61.26 22.08 -23.73
C ALA A 57 -60.84 23.42 -23.07
N PRO A 58 -61.75 24.36 -22.70
CA PRO A 58 -61.36 25.51 -21.91
C PRO A 58 -61.03 25.10 -20.48
N LEU A 59 -59.82 25.34 -20.06
CA LEU A 59 -59.33 24.98 -18.70
C LEU A 59 -59.91 25.88 -17.62
N PRO A 60 -60.24 25.39 -16.41
CA PRO A 60 -60.75 26.19 -15.30
C PRO A 60 -59.85 27.38 -14.97
N GLY A 61 -60.41 28.49 -14.48
CA GLY A 61 -59.65 29.71 -14.15
C GLY A 61 -58.50 29.59 -13.18
N VAL A 62 -58.50 28.50 -12.37
CA VAL A 62 -57.40 28.12 -11.47
C VAL A 62 -56.10 27.84 -12.25
N PHE A 63 -56.19 27.26 -13.45
CA PHE A 63 -55.04 27.02 -14.30
C PHE A 63 -54.41 28.29 -14.84
N TYR A 64 -55.22 29.34 -15.08
CA TYR A 64 -54.74 30.64 -15.53
C TYR A 64 -53.84 31.30 -14.49
N THR A 65 -54.18 31.20 -13.20
CA THR A 65 -53.37 31.72 -12.09
C THR A 65 -52.20 30.83 -11.80
N LEU A 66 -52.32 29.48 -11.80
CA LEU A 66 -51.24 28.53 -11.52
C LEU A 66 -50.15 28.57 -12.58
N THR A 67 -50.52 28.76 -13.85
CA THR A 67 -49.57 28.85 -14.97
C THR A 67 -49.08 30.28 -15.23
N LEU A 68 -49.43 31.22 -14.38
CA LEU A 68 -49.05 32.64 -14.46
C LEU A 68 -49.32 33.25 -15.85
N GLN A 69 -50.50 32.99 -16.46
CA GLN A 69 -50.79 33.41 -17.81
C GLN A 69 -50.92 34.95 -17.99
N PHE A 70 -51.03 35.69 -16.90
CA PHE A 70 -50.92 37.12 -16.85
C PHE A 70 -49.52 37.69 -17.13
N LEU A 71 -48.49 36.85 -17.10
CA LEU A 71 -47.10 37.25 -17.38
C LEU A 71 -46.74 37.00 -18.85
N PRO A 72 -45.80 37.76 -19.45
CA PRO A 72 -45.26 37.51 -20.78
C PRO A 72 -44.65 36.09 -20.86
N ARG A 73 -44.79 35.42 -22.00
CA ARG A 73 -44.35 34.03 -22.23
C ARG A 73 -42.89 33.80 -21.87
N LEU A 74 -41.99 34.73 -22.21
CA LEU A 74 -40.58 34.66 -21.92
C LEU A 74 -40.30 34.66 -20.41
N LEU A 75 -41.01 35.52 -19.66
CA LEU A 75 -40.85 35.66 -18.22
C LEU A 75 -41.31 34.40 -17.48
N ARG A 76 -42.39 33.76 -17.93
CA ARG A 76 -42.86 32.46 -17.41
C ARG A 76 -41.85 31.34 -17.64
N ALA A 77 -41.29 31.26 -18.86
CA ALA A 77 -40.29 30.26 -19.20
C ALA A 77 -39.02 30.38 -18.33
N VAL A 78 -38.55 31.61 -18.12
CA VAL A 78 -37.40 31.90 -17.26
C VAL A 78 -37.70 31.59 -15.79
N LEU A 79 -38.88 31.93 -15.31
CA LEU A 79 -39.28 31.72 -13.93
C LEU A 79 -39.42 30.21 -13.60
N PHE A 80 -40.24 29.49 -14.39
CA PHE A 80 -40.43 28.06 -14.18
C PHE A 80 -39.17 27.25 -14.48
N GLY A 81 -38.42 27.62 -15.53
CA GLY A 81 -37.13 26.98 -15.85
C GLY A 81 -36.09 27.22 -14.76
N GLY A 82 -35.99 28.44 -14.24
CA GLY A 82 -35.08 28.80 -13.16
C GLY A 82 -35.41 28.09 -11.84
N ILE A 83 -36.68 28.07 -11.44
CA ILE A 83 -37.14 27.34 -10.26
C ILE A 83 -36.91 25.84 -10.43
N GLY A 84 -37.27 25.26 -11.58
CA GLY A 84 -37.06 23.83 -11.86
C GLY A 84 -35.58 23.43 -11.81
N LEU A 85 -34.73 24.23 -12.45
CA LEU A 85 -33.29 24.00 -12.40
C LEU A 85 -32.71 24.10 -10.96
N GLY A 86 -33.20 25.09 -10.21
CA GLY A 86 -32.84 25.27 -8.80
C GLY A 86 -33.24 24.08 -7.92
N LEU A 87 -34.47 23.57 -8.10
CA LEU A 87 -34.96 22.39 -7.37
C LEU A 87 -34.19 21.13 -7.74
N VAL A 88 -33.88 20.89 -9.01
CA VAL A 88 -33.08 19.78 -9.48
C VAL A 88 -31.66 19.85 -8.88
N ALA A 89 -31.02 21.02 -8.92
CA ALA A 89 -29.71 21.23 -8.34
C ALA A 89 -29.73 20.97 -6.83
N LEU A 90 -30.74 21.48 -6.11
CA LEU A 90 -30.90 21.25 -4.68
C LEU A 90 -31.12 19.76 -4.36
N ALA A 91 -31.98 19.09 -5.12
CA ALA A 91 -32.29 17.67 -4.95
C ALA A 91 -31.03 16.80 -5.17
N VAL A 92 -30.26 17.07 -6.24
CA VAL A 92 -29.01 16.36 -6.52
C VAL A 92 -27.99 16.59 -5.39
N ILE A 93 -27.85 17.81 -4.91
CA ILE A 93 -26.93 18.12 -3.80
C ILE A 93 -27.36 17.39 -2.51
N ARG A 94 -28.63 17.44 -2.15
CA ARG A 94 -29.16 16.81 -0.93
C ARG A 94 -29.12 15.30 -1.01
N LEU A 95 -29.47 14.72 -2.16
CA LEU A 95 -29.37 13.27 -2.38
C LEU A 95 -27.92 12.79 -2.29
N SER A 96 -26.99 13.52 -2.93
CA SER A 96 -25.56 13.22 -2.81
C SER A 96 -25.07 13.28 -1.36
N GLN A 97 -25.47 14.29 -0.61
CA GLN A 97 -25.12 14.42 0.81
C GLN A 97 -25.72 13.29 1.65
N SER A 98 -26.97 12.93 1.41
CA SER A 98 -27.65 11.85 2.15
C SER A 98 -27.04 10.47 1.88
N LEU A 99 -26.75 10.15 0.61
CA LEU A 99 -26.16 8.86 0.23
C LEU A 99 -24.70 8.72 0.68
N LEU A 100 -23.98 9.83 0.77
CA LEU A 100 -22.55 9.82 1.12
C LEU A 100 -22.30 10.08 2.62
N ALA A 101 -23.31 10.52 3.37
CA ALA A 101 -23.19 10.76 4.82
C ALA A 101 -22.66 9.55 5.62
N PRO A 102 -23.11 8.31 5.38
CA PRO A 102 -22.59 7.15 6.09
C PRO A 102 -21.11 6.83 5.80
N PHE A 103 -20.59 7.32 4.66
CA PHE A 103 -19.20 7.10 4.23
C PHE A 103 -18.28 8.26 4.61
N ALA A 104 -18.82 9.37 5.12
CA ALA A 104 -18.03 10.47 5.64
C ALA A 104 -17.54 10.13 7.04
N ARG A 105 -16.30 9.57 7.16
CA ARG A 105 -15.64 9.40 8.46
C ARG A 105 -15.50 10.74 9.14
N ALA A 106 -15.72 10.77 10.45
CA ALA A 106 -15.49 11.94 11.29
C ALA A 106 -14.02 12.41 11.09
N GLY A 107 -13.83 13.54 10.41
CA GLY A 107 -12.51 14.12 10.12
C GLY A 107 -12.18 14.33 8.63
N SER A 108 -12.90 13.76 7.68
CA SER A 108 -12.64 13.99 6.25
C SER A 108 -13.15 15.39 5.81
N ARG A 109 -12.25 16.18 5.23
CA ARG A 109 -12.49 17.59 4.88
C ARG A 109 -13.58 17.84 3.80
N SER A 110 -13.90 16.86 2.98
CA SER A 110 -15.10 16.83 2.09
C SER A 110 -15.23 15.42 1.50
N VAL A 111 -16.47 14.98 1.25
CA VAL A 111 -16.77 13.71 0.59
C VAL A 111 -16.20 13.67 -0.84
N ALA A 112 -16.20 14.80 -1.55
CA ALA A 112 -15.59 14.92 -2.87
C ALA A 112 -14.07 14.69 -2.83
N GLU A 113 -13.39 15.16 -1.79
CA GLU A 113 -11.97 14.94 -1.57
C GLU A 113 -11.68 13.45 -1.31
N ALA A 114 -12.46 12.82 -0.42
CA ALA A 114 -12.32 11.39 -0.12
C ALA A 114 -12.56 10.53 -1.37
N MET A 115 -13.57 10.86 -2.17
CA MET A 115 -13.88 10.17 -3.42
C MET A 115 -12.82 10.39 -4.51
N TYR A 116 -12.27 11.60 -4.60
CA TYR A 116 -11.17 11.90 -5.51
C TYR A 116 -9.92 11.12 -5.14
N GLN A 117 -9.53 11.14 -3.87
CA GLN A 117 -8.38 10.38 -3.35
C GLN A 117 -8.57 8.87 -3.53
N TYR A 118 -9.76 8.34 -3.25
CA TYR A 118 -10.07 6.94 -3.47
C TYR A 118 -9.85 6.52 -4.93
N ARG A 119 -10.45 7.26 -5.89
CA ARG A 119 -10.27 6.98 -7.32
C ARG A 119 -8.84 7.19 -7.82
N GLN A 120 -8.13 8.15 -7.26
CA GLN A 120 -6.73 8.38 -7.61
C GLN A 120 -5.87 7.19 -7.18
N ARG A 121 -6.12 6.63 -5.99
CA ARG A 121 -5.42 5.44 -5.50
C ARG A 121 -5.76 4.19 -6.29
N GLU A 122 -7.01 3.99 -6.68
CA GLU A 122 -7.41 2.85 -7.53
C GLU A 122 -6.75 2.88 -8.92
N ARG A 123 -6.42 4.05 -9.42
CA ARG A 123 -5.70 4.25 -10.69
C ARG A 123 -4.19 4.36 -10.50
N GLY A 124 -3.73 4.23 -9.29
CA GLY A 124 -2.31 4.27 -8.97
C GLY A 124 -1.55 3.09 -9.59
N PRO A 125 -0.21 3.16 -9.62
CA PRO A 125 0.61 2.09 -10.17
C PRO A 125 0.43 0.79 -9.42
N LYS A 126 0.55 -0.34 -10.12
CA LYS A 126 0.62 -1.68 -9.54
C LYS A 126 2.00 -1.88 -8.94
N ILE A 127 2.06 -1.93 -7.63
CA ILE A 127 3.32 -2.07 -6.89
C ILE A 127 3.36 -3.44 -6.23
N VAL A 128 4.39 -4.19 -6.52
CA VAL A 128 4.72 -5.42 -5.81
C VAL A 128 5.87 -5.13 -4.85
N ALA A 129 5.68 -5.43 -3.57
CA ALA A 129 6.70 -5.31 -2.53
C ALA A 129 7.07 -6.69 -2.00
N ILE A 130 8.35 -7.04 -2.04
CA ILE A 130 8.88 -8.36 -1.66
C ILE A 130 9.74 -8.21 -0.41
N GLY A 131 9.49 -9.03 0.61
CA GLY A 131 10.26 -8.96 1.86
C GLY A 131 9.58 -9.68 3.02
N GLY A 132 9.78 -9.13 4.22
CA GLY A 132 9.18 -9.60 5.48
C GLY A 132 9.36 -8.60 6.60
N GLY A 133 8.82 -8.91 7.76
CA GLY A 133 9.06 -8.19 9.00
C GLY A 133 8.65 -6.72 9.02
N THR A 134 9.32 -5.99 9.90
CA THR A 134 9.03 -4.57 10.17
C THR A 134 9.38 -3.67 8.98
N GLY A 135 10.42 -3.99 8.21
CA GLY A 135 10.85 -3.18 7.08
C GLY A 135 9.80 -3.13 5.97
N LEU A 136 9.32 -4.30 5.54
CA LEU A 136 8.24 -4.40 4.56
C LEU A 136 6.97 -3.70 5.06
N SER A 137 6.55 -3.94 6.30
CA SER A 137 5.34 -3.31 6.87
C SER A 137 5.47 -1.78 6.95
N THR A 138 6.66 -1.24 7.21
CA THR A 138 6.93 0.21 7.18
C THR A 138 6.74 0.78 5.78
N PHE A 139 7.27 0.11 4.75
CA PHE A 139 7.05 0.52 3.37
C PHE A 139 5.56 0.46 2.98
N LEU A 140 4.86 -0.63 3.31
CA LEU A 140 3.44 -0.82 3.02
C LEU A 140 2.57 0.27 3.66
N ARG A 141 2.89 0.70 4.89
CA ARG A 141 2.21 1.78 5.60
C ARG A 141 2.26 3.09 4.83
N GLY A 142 3.40 3.42 4.24
CA GLY A 142 3.56 4.63 3.44
C GLY A 142 2.90 4.54 2.08
N ILE A 143 3.14 3.45 1.34
CA ILE A 143 2.72 3.32 -0.05
C ILE A 143 1.20 3.23 -0.22
N LYS A 144 0.45 2.71 0.77
CA LYS A 144 -1.03 2.65 0.75
C LYS A 144 -1.71 4.02 0.64
N ALA A 145 -0.98 5.11 0.91
CA ALA A 145 -1.48 6.46 0.72
C ALA A 145 -1.50 6.87 -0.78
N HIS A 146 -0.70 6.23 -1.62
CA HIS A 146 -0.46 6.60 -3.01
C HIS A 146 -1.17 5.69 -4.02
N THR A 147 -1.31 4.42 -3.72
CA THR A 147 -2.01 3.44 -4.57
C THR A 147 -2.77 2.43 -3.72
N SER A 148 -3.86 1.87 -4.30
CA SER A 148 -4.56 0.70 -3.76
C SER A 148 -4.10 -0.61 -4.45
N ASN A 149 -3.35 -0.49 -5.55
CA ASN A 149 -2.88 -1.62 -6.35
C ASN A 149 -1.56 -2.19 -5.78
N ILE A 150 -1.60 -2.62 -4.52
CA ILE A 150 -0.45 -3.14 -3.79
C ILE A 150 -0.54 -4.66 -3.70
N THR A 151 0.57 -5.35 -3.97
CA THR A 151 0.73 -6.76 -3.62
C THR A 151 1.99 -6.91 -2.78
N ALA A 152 1.86 -7.36 -1.54
CA ALA A 152 2.97 -7.73 -0.69
C ALA A 152 3.26 -9.23 -0.86
N ILE A 153 4.49 -9.58 -1.20
CA ILE A 153 4.97 -10.97 -1.24
C ILE A 153 5.86 -11.18 -0.03
N VAL A 154 5.42 -12.10 0.84
CA VAL A 154 5.96 -12.24 2.19
C VAL A 154 6.65 -13.58 2.35
N THR A 155 7.81 -13.57 3.03
CA THR A 155 8.54 -14.79 3.36
C THR A 155 7.77 -15.70 4.31
N VAL A 156 8.00 -17.01 4.16
CA VAL A 156 7.44 -18.06 5.01
C VAL A 156 8.52 -18.78 5.82
N ALA A 157 9.68 -18.14 6.01
CA ALA A 157 10.84 -18.74 6.63
C ALA A 157 10.92 -18.52 8.16
N ASP A 158 10.09 -17.64 8.75
CA ASP A 158 10.07 -17.34 10.19
C ASP A 158 9.78 -18.61 11.02
N ASP A 159 10.68 -18.92 11.94
CA ASP A 159 10.56 -20.03 12.88
C ASP A 159 10.62 -19.60 14.35
N GLY A 160 10.64 -18.28 14.57
CA GLY A 160 10.81 -17.68 15.88
C GLY A 160 9.51 -17.50 16.67
N GLY A 161 9.64 -17.40 17.98
CA GLY A 161 8.61 -16.98 18.92
C GLY A 161 7.23 -17.61 18.71
N SER A 162 6.20 -16.78 18.59
CA SER A 162 4.81 -17.21 18.39
C SER A 162 4.57 -17.88 17.04
N SER A 163 5.20 -17.40 15.97
CA SER A 163 5.07 -17.97 14.62
C SER A 163 5.63 -19.38 14.55
N GLY A 164 6.82 -19.58 15.10
CA GLY A 164 7.47 -20.90 15.11
C GLY A 164 6.71 -21.93 15.95
N ARG A 165 6.07 -21.52 17.07
CA ARG A 165 5.21 -22.42 17.84
C ARG A 165 4.00 -22.86 17.04
N LEU A 166 3.25 -21.91 16.44
CA LEU A 166 2.07 -22.23 15.63
C LEU A 166 2.42 -23.11 14.42
N ARG A 167 3.57 -22.85 13.79
CA ARG A 167 4.08 -23.69 12.71
C ARG A 167 4.29 -25.14 13.16
N ARG A 168 4.91 -25.35 14.34
CA ARG A 168 5.18 -26.71 14.87
C ARG A 168 3.92 -27.41 15.36
N GLU A 169 3.00 -26.67 16.03
CA GLU A 169 1.84 -27.26 16.68
C GLU A 169 0.67 -27.48 15.71
N LEU A 170 0.45 -26.53 14.77
CA LEU A 170 -0.71 -26.55 13.86
C LEU A 170 -0.33 -26.88 12.41
N GLY A 171 0.97 -26.96 12.07
CA GLY A 171 1.42 -27.21 10.70
C GLY A 171 1.12 -26.06 9.73
N VAL A 172 0.76 -24.88 10.22
CA VAL A 172 0.47 -23.70 9.39
C VAL A 172 1.76 -22.96 9.02
N LEU A 173 1.72 -22.18 7.94
CA LEU A 173 2.80 -21.25 7.63
C LEU A 173 2.93 -20.19 8.73
N PRO A 174 4.15 -19.65 8.97
CA PRO A 174 4.40 -18.72 10.07
C PRO A 174 3.65 -17.41 9.85
N PRO A 175 2.69 -17.01 10.72
CA PRO A 175 1.83 -15.87 10.47
C PRO A 175 2.43 -14.51 10.85
N GLY A 176 3.61 -14.46 11.47
CA GLY A 176 4.18 -13.25 12.07
C GLY A 176 4.34 -12.08 11.11
N ASP A 177 5.01 -12.31 9.99
CA ASP A 177 5.26 -11.29 8.98
C ASP A 177 3.98 -10.91 8.23
N PHE A 178 3.12 -11.88 7.95
CA PHE A 178 1.79 -11.62 7.38
C PHE A 178 0.94 -10.75 8.29
N ARG A 179 0.94 -11.00 9.58
CA ARG A 179 0.28 -10.18 10.59
C ARG A 179 0.72 -8.72 10.54
N GLN A 180 2.02 -8.47 10.39
CA GLN A 180 2.56 -7.12 10.28
C GLN A 180 2.09 -6.44 9.00
N CYS A 181 2.07 -7.14 7.87
CA CYS A 181 1.57 -6.63 6.59
C CYS A 181 0.06 -6.34 6.64
N VAL A 182 -0.74 -7.23 7.24
CA VAL A 182 -2.18 -7.02 7.44
C VAL A 182 -2.44 -5.75 8.25
N ALA A 183 -1.74 -5.58 9.39
CA ALA A 183 -1.87 -4.40 10.22
C ALA A 183 -1.47 -3.11 9.46
N ALA A 184 -0.37 -3.15 8.69
CA ALA A 184 0.11 -2.00 7.94
C ALA A 184 -0.84 -1.57 6.82
N LEU A 185 -1.52 -2.50 6.16
CA LEU A 185 -2.42 -2.25 5.04
C LEU A 185 -3.88 -2.07 5.46
N ALA A 186 -4.25 -2.34 6.71
CA ALA A 186 -5.61 -2.13 7.21
C ALA A 186 -6.04 -0.67 7.11
N ASP A 187 -7.34 -0.44 6.90
CA ASP A 187 -7.93 0.90 6.81
C ASP A 187 -7.87 1.63 8.16
N ASP A 188 -8.26 0.95 9.24
CA ASP A 188 -8.07 1.41 10.62
C ASP A 188 -6.79 0.78 11.19
N GLU A 189 -5.66 1.38 10.79
CA GLU A 189 -4.36 0.85 11.18
C GLU A 189 -4.13 0.92 12.70
N ALA A 190 -4.56 1.98 13.37
CA ALA A 190 -4.31 2.17 14.79
C ALA A 190 -4.96 1.05 15.62
N LEU A 191 -6.26 0.81 15.44
CA LEU A 191 -6.99 -0.24 16.15
C LEU A 191 -6.50 -1.63 15.77
N THR A 192 -6.31 -1.88 14.47
CA THR A 192 -5.84 -3.17 13.96
C THR A 192 -4.44 -3.48 14.48
N THR A 193 -3.53 -2.50 14.50
CA THR A 193 -2.19 -2.68 15.04
C THR A 193 -2.24 -3.03 16.53
N HIS A 194 -3.01 -2.30 17.34
CA HIS A 194 -3.17 -2.59 18.76
C HIS A 194 -3.69 -4.01 19.00
N LEU A 195 -4.74 -4.40 18.29
CA LEU A 195 -5.36 -5.72 18.41
C LEU A 195 -4.40 -6.84 17.95
N PHE A 196 -3.77 -6.67 16.79
CA PHE A 196 -2.92 -7.70 16.20
C PHE A 196 -1.57 -7.85 16.90
N GLN A 197 -1.07 -6.78 17.52
CA GLN A 197 0.15 -6.82 18.33
C GLN A 197 -0.10 -7.23 19.77
N TYR A 198 -1.37 -7.28 20.23
CA TYR A 198 -1.67 -7.74 21.58
C TYR A 198 -1.10 -9.13 21.80
N ARG A 199 -0.33 -9.29 22.90
CA ARG A 199 0.23 -10.57 23.32
C ARG A 199 -0.42 -11.03 24.61
N PHE A 200 -0.82 -12.29 24.62
CA PHE A 200 -1.36 -12.90 25.82
C PHE A 200 -0.26 -12.99 26.88
N SER A 201 -0.59 -12.58 28.11
CA SER A 201 0.37 -12.62 29.22
C SER A 201 0.66 -14.05 29.66
N THR A 202 1.90 -14.30 30.06
CA THR A 202 2.33 -15.58 30.62
C THR A 202 2.08 -15.70 32.12
N ARG A 203 1.33 -14.77 32.75
CA ARG A 203 1.10 -14.77 34.20
C ARG A 203 0.30 -16.01 34.61
N GLY A 204 0.98 -16.92 35.33
CA GLY A 204 0.34 -18.03 36.05
C GLY A 204 0.55 -19.43 35.51
N SER A 205 1.23 -19.64 34.40
CA SER A 205 1.63 -20.99 33.97
C SER A 205 3.05 -21.27 34.41
N SER A 206 3.19 -22.15 35.38
CA SER A 206 4.45 -22.77 35.82
C SER A 206 4.91 -23.85 34.85
N ASP A 207 4.40 -23.86 33.62
CA ASP A 207 4.68 -24.92 32.65
C ASP A 207 5.24 -24.37 31.35
N ASP A 208 6.24 -25.05 30.80
CA ASP A 208 7.07 -24.71 29.66
C ASP A 208 6.29 -24.38 28.37
N GLY A 209 5.72 -23.17 28.28
CA GLY A 209 5.18 -22.65 27.02
C GLY A 209 3.85 -23.24 26.54
N ALA A 210 3.17 -24.05 27.36
CA ALA A 210 1.84 -24.59 27.04
C ALA A 210 0.77 -23.49 27.16
N GLY A 211 -0.09 -23.36 26.15
CA GLY A 211 -1.21 -22.43 26.13
C GLY A 211 -0.98 -21.13 25.36
N LEU A 212 -1.88 -20.14 25.59
CA LEU A 212 -1.91 -18.88 24.82
C LEU A 212 -0.77 -17.90 25.15
N GLY A 213 -0.05 -18.12 26.25
CA GLY A 213 0.98 -17.20 26.75
C GLY A 213 2.05 -16.88 25.69
N GLY A 214 2.33 -15.59 25.48
CA GLY A 214 3.30 -15.09 24.52
C GLY A 214 2.87 -15.12 23.05
N HIS A 215 1.70 -15.72 22.71
CA HIS A 215 1.14 -15.63 21.37
C HIS A 215 0.61 -14.22 21.10
N ALA A 216 0.86 -13.73 19.88
CA ALA A 216 0.17 -12.54 19.39
C ALA A 216 -1.25 -12.90 18.93
N PHE A 217 -2.25 -12.09 19.28
CA PHE A 217 -3.63 -12.32 18.85
C PHE A 217 -3.74 -12.45 17.32
N GLY A 218 -3.09 -11.56 16.56
CA GLY A 218 -3.14 -11.60 15.10
C GLY A 218 -2.53 -12.88 14.50
N ASN A 219 -1.54 -13.50 15.16
CA ASN A 219 -1.02 -14.78 14.72
C ASN A 219 -2.05 -15.91 14.91
N LEU A 220 -2.74 -15.91 16.05
CA LEU A 220 -3.82 -16.88 16.33
C LEU A 220 -5.00 -16.66 15.38
N PHE A 221 -5.35 -15.41 15.10
CA PHE A 221 -6.42 -15.07 14.17
C PHE A 221 -6.15 -15.62 12.77
N ILE A 222 -4.95 -15.36 12.21
CA ILE A 222 -4.58 -15.84 10.87
C ILE A 222 -4.54 -17.38 10.85
N ALA A 223 -4.00 -18.02 11.89
CA ALA A 223 -3.98 -19.48 11.99
C ALA A 223 -5.39 -20.08 12.05
N ALA A 224 -6.30 -19.48 12.83
CA ALA A 224 -7.69 -19.90 12.89
C ALA A 224 -8.39 -19.76 11.52
N MET A 225 -8.18 -18.64 10.83
CA MET A 225 -8.74 -18.43 9.50
C MET A 225 -8.18 -19.42 8.47
N ALA A 226 -6.89 -19.76 8.54
CA ALA A 226 -6.30 -20.81 7.70
C ALA A 226 -6.97 -22.18 7.93
N ASN A 227 -7.22 -22.54 9.18
CA ASN A 227 -7.92 -23.80 9.52
C ASN A 227 -9.38 -23.80 9.05
N ILE A 228 -10.11 -22.70 9.22
CA ILE A 228 -11.52 -22.57 8.80
C ILE A 228 -11.65 -22.69 7.28
N THR A 229 -10.73 -22.08 6.53
CA THR A 229 -10.78 -22.03 5.06
C THR A 229 -10.09 -23.22 4.40
N GLY A 230 -9.37 -24.03 5.15
CA GLY A 230 -8.64 -25.22 4.68
C GLY A 230 -7.33 -24.90 3.96
N SER A 231 -6.92 -23.63 3.86
CA SER A 231 -5.59 -23.26 3.34
C SER A 231 -5.14 -21.90 3.88
N PHE A 232 -3.82 -21.74 4.02
CA PHE A 232 -3.24 -20.52 4.58
C PHE A 232 -3.52 -19.28 3.71
N GLU A 233 -3.37 -19.40 2.39
CA GLU A 233 -3.58 -18.31 1.46
C GLU A 233 -5.04 -17.85 1.40
N LYS A 234 -6.01 -18.79 1.50
CA LYS A 234 -7.44 -18.44 1.60
C LYS A 234 -7.73 -17.78 2.95
N GLY A 235 -7.21 -18.34 4.05
CA GLY A 235 -7.36 -17.75 5.37
C GLY A 235 -6.80 -16.34 5.46
N LEU A 236 -5.67 -16.08 4.81
CA LEU A 236 -5.07 -14.76 4.72
C LEU A 236 -5.93 -13.80 3.88
N ALA A 237 -6.49 -14.25 2.76
CA ALA A 237 -7.38 -13.45 1.92
C ALA A 237 -8.66 -13.05 2.67
N GLU A 238 -9.32 -14.00 3.36
CA GLU A 238 -10.50 -13.73 4.18
C GLU A 238 -10.16 -12.81 5.37
N SER A 239 -9.02 -13.02 6.02
CA SER A 239 -8.52 -12.12 7.06
C SER A 239 -8.38 -10.69 6.54
N SER A 240 -7.89 -10.54 5.32
CA SER A 240 -7.70 -9.24 4.67
C SER A 240 -9.03 -8.55 4.39
N GLN A 241 -10.08 -9.30 4.02
CA GLN A 241 -11.44 -8.76 3.84
C GLN A 241 -12.05 -8.29 5.15
N VAL A 242 -12.00 -9.13 6.20
CA VAL A 242 -12.54 -8.80 7.53
C VAL A 242 -11.93 -7.51 8.08
N LEU A 243 -10.66 -7.27 7.81
CA LEU A 243 -9.91 -6.13 8.32
C LEU A 243 -9.82 -4.95 7.34
N ALA A 244 -10.56 -5.01 6.25
CA ALA A 244 -10.56 -3.99 5.20
C ALA A 244 -9.13 -3.60 4.75
N VAL A 245 -8.30 -4.61 4.49
CA VAL A 245 -6.91 -4.46 4.02
C VAL A 245 -6.90 -3.91 2.60
N ARG A 246 -6.06 -2.92 2.35
CA ARG A 246 -5.85 -2.35 1.01
C ARG A 246 -4.77 -3.10 0.27
N GLY A 247 -5.12 -3.66 -0.88
CA GLY A 247 -4.20 -4.48 -1.68
C GLY A 247 -4.29 -5.96 -1.33
N ARG A 248 -3.25 -6.71 -1.68
CA ARG A 248 -3.18 -8.16 -1.49
C ARG A 248 -1.90 -8.54 -0.76
N ILE A 249 -1.98 -9.58 0.06
CA ILE A 249 -0.83 -10.15 0.77
C ILE A 249 -0.74 -11.61 0.35
N LEU A 250 0.40 -12.01 -0.20
CA LEU A 250 0.64 -13.34 -0.75
C LEU A 250 1.90 -13.94 -0.13
N PRO A 251 1.93 -15.25 0.12
CA PRO A 251 3.17 -15.93 0.46
C PRO A 251 4.07 -16.06 -0.78
N SER A 252 5.39 -16.07 -0.58
CA SER A 252 6.33 -16.37 -1.67
C SER A 252 6.19 -17.81 -2.16
N THR A 253 5.87 -18.72 -1.25
CA THR A 253 5.53 -20.12 -1.49
C THR A 253 4.52 -20.60 -0.45
N VAL A 254 3.76 -21.63 -0.77
CA VAL A 254 2.87 -22.30 0.20
C VAL A 254 3.56 -23.50 0.88
N MET A 255 4.80 -23.79 0.52
CA MET A 255 5.60 -24.83 1.16
C MET A 255 6.29 -24.27 2.41
N PRO A 256 6.30 -25.00 3.53
CA PRO A 256 7.10 -24.64 4.69
C PRO A 256 8.59 -24.59 4.35
N LEU A 257 9.24 -23.46 4.62
CA LEU A 257 10.67 -23.28 4.37
C LEU A 257 11.46 -23.31 5.67
N THR A 258 12.67 -23.86 5.61
CA THR A 258 13.69 -23.71 6.65
C THR A 258 14.92 -23.06 6.05
N LEU A 259 15.42 -22.01 6.70
CA LEU A 259 16.67 -21.37 6.28
C LEU A 259 17.87 -22.20 6.71
N VAL A 260 18.88 -22.22 5.86
CA VAL A 260 20.15 -22.87 6.12
C VAL A 260 21.26 -21.85 5.82
N GLY A 261 21.93 -21.40 6.86
CA GLY A 261 23.07 -20.48 6.78
C GLY A 261 24.39 -21.19 6.91
N GLU A 262 25.34 -20.85 6.04
CA GLU A 262 26.78 -21.15 6.24
C GLU A 262 27.38 -19.91 6.88
N LEU A 263 27.80 -20.06 8.14
CA LEU A 263 28.31 -18.98 8.97
C LEU A 263 29.82 -19.12 9.13
N GLN A 264 30.53 -18.01 9.02
CA GLN A 264 31.96 -17.95 9.29
C GLN A 264 32.20 -17.43 10.70
N ASP A 265 32.78 -18.28 11.54
CA ASP A 265 33.21 -17.88 12.86
C ASP A 265 34.47 -17.01 12.75
N HIS A 266 34.41 -15.80 13.29
CA HIS A 266 35.53 -14.85 13.25
C HIS A 266 36.76 -15.34 14.06
N THR A 267 36.55 -16.20 15.04
CA THR A 267 37.62 -16.68 15.92
C THR A 267 38.25 -17.97 15.43
N ALA A 268 37.47 -18.91 14.90
CA ALA A 268 37.92 -20.23 14.52
C ALA A 268 38.21 -20.39 13.02
N HIS A 269 37.86 -19.37 12.17
CA HIS A 269 37.87 -19.43 10.70
C HIS A 269 37.17 -20.68 10.12
N ALA A 270 36.31 -21.32 10.92
CA ALA A 270 35.58 -22.51 10.53
C ALA A 270 34.19 -22.12 9.97
N LEU A 271 33.80 -22.81 8.91
CA LEU A 271 32.43 -22.69 8.38
C LEU A 271 31.51 -23.59 9.22
N ARG A 272 30.47 -23.03 9.79
CA ARG A 272 29.43 -23.73 10.54
C ARG A 272 28.11 -23.63 9.79
N ARG A 273 27.46 -24.75 9.57
CA ARG A 273 26.12 -24.82 9.02
C ARG A 273 25.09 -24.73 10.15
N VAL A 274 24.15 -23.79 10.02
CA VAL A 274 23.08 -23.54 10.99
C VAL A 274 21.75 -23.59 10.26
N GLU A 275 20.76 -24.30 10.81
CA GLU A 275 19.42 -24.44 10.27
C GLU A 275 18.42 -23.73 11.17
N GLY A 276 17.56 -22.89 10.59
CA GLY A 276 16.56 -22.10 11.30
C GLY A 276 16.88 -20.60 11.30
N GLU A 277 15.87 -19.79 11.01
CA GLU A 277 15.96 -18.32 10.95
C GLU A 277 16.44 -17.74 12.28
N SER A 278 15.79 -18.13 13.37
CA SER A 278 16.11 -17.66 14.72
C SER A 278 17.54 -18.03 15.14
N LEU A 279 18.01 -19.23 14.78
CA LEU A 279 19.36 -19.67 15.12
C LEU A 279 20.43 -18.95 14.30
N ILE A 280 20.16 -18.65 13.03
CA ILE A 280 21.05 -17.88 12.17
C ILE A 280 21.21 -16.46 12.74
N THR A 281 20.10 -15.81 13.08
CA THR A 281 20.10 -14.44 13.64
C THR A 281 20.85 -14.37 14.97
N HIS A 282 20.69 -15.37 15.85
CA HIS A 282 21.34 -15.39 17.14
C HIS A 282 22.80 -15.86 17.11
N ALA A 283 23.27 -16.41 15.99
CA ALA A 283 24.64 -16.96 15.91
C ALA A 283 25.72 -15.86 15.97
N GLY A 284 25.42 -14.62 15.67
CA GLY A 284 26.36 -13.49 15.75
C GLY A 284 27.58 -13.59 14.83
N ALA A 285 27.56 -14.49 13.83
CA ALA A 285 28.63 -14.77 12.90
C ALA A 285 28.29 -14.29 11.49
N SER A 286 29.28 -13.97 10.66
CA SER A 286 29.06 -13.52 9.29
C SER A 286 28.44 -14.63 8.43
N ILE A 287 27.35 -14.30 7.74
CA ILE A 287 26.67 -15.22 6.83
C ILE A 287 27.39 -15.18 5.48
N THR A 288 28.03 -16.30 5.11
CA THR A 288 28.73 -16.43 3.82
C THR A 288 27.80 -16.91 2.71
N ARG A 289 26.88 -17.81 3.05
CA ARG A 289 25.90 -18.37 2.13
C ARG A 289 24.59 -18.66 2.84
N LEU A 290 23.48 -18.38 2.15
CA LEU A 290 22.13 -18.73 2.58
C LEU A 290 21.50 -19.65 1.54
N SER A 291 20.79 -20.67 1.99
CA SER A 291 19.94 -21.54 1.18
C SER A 291 18.64 -21.85 1.91
N ILE A 292 17.68 -22.43 1.21
CA ILE A 292 16.39 -22.84 1.76
C ILE A 292 16.21 -24.34 1.66
N LYS A 293 15.43 -24.91 2.56
CA LYS A 293 14.96 -26.31 2.48
C LYS A 293 13.43 -26.33 2.43
N PRO A 294 12.81 -26.99 1.44
CA PRO A 294 13.44 -27.64 0.28
C PRO A 294 14.01 -26.63 -0.72
N GLU A 295 15.11 -26.97 -1.39
CA GLU A 295 15.80 -26.08 -2.35
C GLU A 295 14.95 -25.76 -3.59
N ASP A 296 14.06 -26.67 -3.98
CA ASP A 296 13.21 -26.58 -5.15
C ASP A 296 11.80 -26.07 -4.83
N ALA A 297 11.56 -25.50 -3.65
CA ALA A 297 10.27 -24.95 -3.26
C ALA A 297 9.70 -24.02 -4.36
N PRO A 298 8.54 -24.35 -4.98
CA PRO A 298 7.99 -23.55 -6.05
C PRO A 298 7.35 -22.27 -5.50
N ALA A 299 7.46 -21.19 -6.27
CA ALA A 299 6.78 -19.95 -5.95
C ALA A 299 5.25 -20.11 -6.01
N TYR A 300 4.55 -19.36 -5.17
CA TYR A 300 3.10 -19.27 -5.25
C TYR A 300 2.68 -18.63 -6.60
N PRO A 301 1.80 -19.29 -7.39
CA PRO A 301 1.52 -18.83 -8.75
C PRO A 301 0.98 -17.40 -8.85
N ASP A 302 0.18 -16.96 -7.87
CA ASP A 302 -0.35 -15.59 -7.85
C ASP A 302 0.74 -14.57 -7.52
N ALA A 303 1.78 -14.94 -6.77
CA ALA A 303 2.94 -14.09 -6.54
C ALA A 303 3.71 -13.86 -7.86
N ILE A 304 3.94 -14.91 -8.64
CA ILE A 304 4.57 -14.81 -9.97
C ILE A 304 3.75 -13.90 -10.90
N ARG A 305 2.43 -14.12 -10.99
CA ARG A 305 1.55 -13.27 -11.81
C ARG A 305 1.61 -11.81 -11.39
N ALA A 306 1.60 -11.54 -10.08
CA ALA A 306 1.69 -10.18 -9.56
C ALA A 306 3.00 -9.50 -9.96
N ILE A 307 4.14 -10.21 -9.86
CA ILE A 307 5.47 -9.70 -10.25
C ILE A 307 5.48 -9.35 -11.74
N LEU A 308 5.00 -10.23 -12.60
CA LEU A 308 5.00 -10.02 -14.06
C LEU A 308 4.07 -8.89 -14.52
N ASP A 309 3.00 -8.61 -13.78
CA ASP A 309 2.00 -7.57 -14.07
C ASP A 309 2.28 -6.23 -13.35
N ALA A 310 3.36 -6.15 -12.60
CA ALA A 310 3.71 -4.98 -11.82
C ALA A 310 4.23 -3.81 -12.69
N ASP A 311 3.85 -2.58 -12.32
CA ASP A 311 4.46 -1.34 -12.83
C ASP A 311 5.78 -1.03 -12.09
N ALA A 312 5.93 -1.55 -10.87
CA ALA A 312 7.17 -1.50 -10.09
C ALA A 312 7.26 -2.69 -9.15
N VAL A 313 8.42 -3.33 -9.13
CA VAL A 313 8.78 -4.38 -8.17
C VAL A 313 9.78 -3.81 -7.18
N ILE A 314 9.44 -3.85 -5.90
CA ILE A 314 10.24 -3.27 -4.83
C ILE A 314 10.77 -4.42 -3.96
N LEU A 315 12.09 -4.59 -3.95
CA LEU A 315 12.77 -5.34 -2.92
C LEU A 315 12.78 -4.47 -1.67
N ALA A 316 11.87 -4.79 -0.73
CA ALA A 316 11.58 -3.94 0.42
C ALA A 316 12.71 -3.98 1.45
N PRO A 317 12.87 -2.92 2.28
CA PRO A 317 13.81 -2.96 3.39
C PRO A 317 13.42 -4.01 4.42
N GLY A 318 14.37 -4.41 5.22
CA GLY A 318 14.23 -5.45 6.26
C GLY A 318 15.51 -6.27 6.36
N SER A 319 15.50 -7.31 7.18
CA SER A 319 16.66 -8.19 7.26
C SER A 319 17.01 -8.77 5.88
N LEU A 320 18.26 -8.54 5.45
CA LEU A 320 18.72 -8.99 4.13
C LEU A 320 18.65 -10.51 4.01
N TYR A 321 19.19 -11.20 5.02
CA TYR A 321 19.34 -12.64 4.98
C TYR A 321 18.09 -13.39 5.43
N THR A 322 17.34 -12.86 6.38
CA THR A 322 16.21 -13.61 6.95
C THR A 322 14.84 -13.15 6.44
N SER A 323 14.73 -11.95 5.85
CA SER A 323 13.45 -11.48 5.33
C SER A 323 13.43 -11.30 3.80
N LEU A 324 14.50 -10.81 3.16
CA LEU A 324 14.51 -10.55 1.73
C LEU A 324 15.00 -11.75 0.92
N LEU A 325 16.21 -12.21 1.16
CA LEU A 325 16.82 -13.32 0.39
C LEU A 325 15.98 -14.60 0.38
N PRO A 326 15.30 -15.01 1.47
CA PRO A 326 14.46 -16.20 1.44
C PRO A 326 13.37 -16.18 0.36
N ASN A 327 12.81 -15.01 0.06
CA ASN A 327 11.84 -14.86 -1.04
C ASN A 327 12.51 -15.06 -2.40
N LEU A 328 13.71 -14.52 -2.59
CA LEU A 328 14.42 -14.56 -3.87
C LEU A 328 14.97 -15.96 -4.17
N LEU A 329 15.21 -16.77 -3.14
CA LEU A 329 15.66 -18.16 -3.25
C LEU A 329 14.52 -19.13 -3.61
N VAL A 330 13.27 -18.76 -3.44
CA VAL A 330 12.12 -19.55 -3.90
C VAL A 330 12.15 -19.65 -5.41
N ARG A 331 12.08 -20.91 -5.91
CA ARG A 331 12.21 -21.22 -7.35
C ARG A 331 11.19 -20.44 -8.19
N GLY A 332 11.69 -19.67 -9.16
CA GLY A 332 10.89 -18.88 -10.10
C GLY A 332 10.65 -17.43 -9.68
N VAL A 333 10.87 -17.05 -8.41
CA VAL A 333 10.69 -15.64 -7.97
C VAL A 333 11.72 -14.72 -8.62
N ALA A 334 13.01 -15.06 -8.54
CA ALA A 334 14.08 -14.27 -9.14
C ALA A 334 13.90 -14.14 -10.67
N ASP A 335 13.49 -15.23 -11.34
CA ASP A 335 13.25 -15.22 -12.79
C ASP A 335 12.06 -14.35 -13.17
N ALA A 336 10.98 -14.39 -12.37
CA ALA A 336 9.83 -13.52 -12.56
C ALA A 336 10.19 -12.04 -12.40
N ILE A 337 11.06 -11.70 -11.41
CA ILE A 337 11.54 -10.33 -11.21
C ILE A 337 12.35 -9.86 -12.42
N ARG A 338 13.25 -10.69 -12.96
CA ARG A 338 14.00 -10.37 -14.19
C ARG A 338 13.10 -10.19 -15.42
N ALA A 339 12.02 -10.95 -15.49
CA ALA A 339 11.05 -10.89 -16.57
C ALA A 339 9.99 -9.80 -16.39
N ALA A 340 9.93 -9.14 -15.23
CA ALA A 340 8.98 -8.06 -14.96
C ALA A 340 9.20 -6.88 -15.91
N ARG A 341 8.10 -6.31 -16.40
CA ARG A 341 8.13 -5.13 -17.28
C ARG A 341 8.33 -3.82 -16.52
N GLY A 342 7.93 -3.81 -15.26
CA GLY A 342 8.06 -2.64 -14.40
C GLY A 342 9.48 -2.45 -13.87
N VAL A 343 9.76 -1.25 -13.38
CA VAL A 343 11.05 -0.95 -12.75
C VAL A 343 11.27 -1.81 -11.50
N ARG A 344 12.49 -2.28 -11.32
CA ARG A 344 12.91 -3.11 -10.19
C ARG A 344 13.79 -2.29 -9.25
N LEU A 345 13.25 -1.91 -8.11
CA LEU A 345 13.92 -1.06 -7.14
C LEU A 345 14.30 -1.87 -5.89
N TYR A 346 15.48 -1.65 -5.38
CA TYR A 346 15.86 -2.12 -4.05
C TYR A 346 15.88 -0.95 -3.08
N ALA A 347 15.11 -1.03 -2.00
CA ALA A 347 15.16 -0.08 -0.89
C ALA A 347 16.14 -0.61 0.15
N CYS A 348 17.37 -0.06 0.14
CA CYS A 348 18.43 -0.48 1.05
C CYS A 348 18.10 -0.08 2.49
N ASN A 349 18.46 -0.91 3.45
CA ASN A 349 18.34 -0.59 4.86
C ASN A 349 19.11 0.70 5.20
N VAL A 350 18.66 1.42 6.22
CA VAL A 350 19.34 2.63 6.74
C VAL A 350 20.42 2.28 7.76
N ALA A 351 20.28 1.12 8.40
CA ALA A 351 21.19 0.62 9.43
C ALA A 351 21.63 -0.81 9.12
N THR A 352 22.88 -1.15 9.46
CA THR A 352 23.35 -2.53 9.49
C THR A 352 22.70 -3.30 10.63
N GLN A 353 22.59 -4.61 10.50
CA GLN A 353 22.14 -5.52 11.55
C GLN A 353 23.32 -6.30 12.09
N ILE A 354 23.52 -6.23 13.41
CA ILE A 354 24.60 -6.96 14.09
C ILE A 354 24.38 -8.46 13.88
N GLY A 355 25.41 -9.16 13.41
CA GLY A 355 25.38 -10.58 13.12
C GLY A 355 24.90 -10.95 11.71
N GLU A 356 24.29 -10.03 10.96
CA GLU A 356 23.88 -10.27 9.56
C GLU A 356 24.66 -9.42 8.57
N THR A 357 24.61 -8.10 8.73
CA THR A 357 25.18 -7.14 7.77
C THR A 357 26.13 -6.15 8.42
N SER A 358 26.82 -6.56 9.51
CA SER A 358 27.81 -5.71 10.17
C SER A 358 28.87 -5.22 9.19
N GLY A 359 29.08 -3.90 9.13
CA GLY A 359 30.06 -3.28 8.24
C GLY A 359 29.66 -3.24 6.75
N TYR A 360 28.45 -3.65 6.38
CA TYR A 360 28.01 -3.60 4.98
C TYR A 360 27.73 -2.16 4.51
N SER A 361 28.26 -1.84 3.34
CA SER A 361 27.83 -0.69 2.55
C SER A 361 26.59 -1.02 1.69
N VAL A 362 26.02 -0.03 1.00
CA VAL A 362 24.98 -0.25 -0.01
C VAL A 362 25.42 -1.24 -1.07
N VAL A 363 26.67 -1.12 -1.53
CA VAL A 363 27.26 -2.01 -2.56
C VAL A 363 27.38 -3.45 -2.05
N ASP A 364 27.70 -3.66 -0.77
CA ASP A 364 27.79 -5.00 -0.20
C ASP A 364 26.43 -5.69 -0.13
N HIS A 365 25.35 -4.92 0.15
CA HIS A 365 23.97 -5.42 0.07
C HIS A 365 23.62 -5.87 -1.36
N ILE A 366 23.95 -5.06 -2.38
CA ILE A 366 23.74 -5.42 -3.78
C ILE A 366 24.48 -6.70 -4.13
N ARG A 367 25.77 -6.78 -3.79
CA ARG A 367 26.60 -7.97 -4.02
C ARG A 367 26.07 -9.22 -3.32
N ALA A 368 25.54 -9.07 -2.11
CA ALA A 368 24.92 -10.18 -1.40
C ALA A 368 23.65 -10.69 -2.10
N ILE A 369 22.79 -9.78 -2.60
CA ILE A 369 21.62 -10.15 -3.38
C ILE A 369 22.04 -10.88 -4.66
N GLU A 370 22.96 -10.32 -5.41
CA GLU A 370 23.45 -10.91 -6.66
C GLU A 370 24.13 -12.26 -6.48
N ARG A 371 24.89 -12.42 -5.41
CA ARG A 371 25.56 -13.70 -5.08
C ARG A 371 24.56 -14.83 -4.84
N HIS A 372 23.41 -14.54 -4.24
CA HIS A 372 22.44 -15.55 -3.85
C HIS A 372 21.35 -15.78 -4.91
N ALA A 373 20.92 -14.72 -5.58
CA ALA A 373 19.79 -14.77 -6.50
C ALA A 373 20.18 -14.46 -7.97
N GLY A 374 21.47 -14.18 -8.23
CA GLY A 374 21.98 -13.81 -9.55
C GLY A 374 21.79 -12.33 -9.88
N ALA A 375 22.54 -11.85 -10.87
CA ALA A 375 22.50 -10.47 -11.32
C ALA A 375 21.19 -10.14 -12.08
N GLY A 376 20.98 -8.83 -12.33
CA GLY A 376 19.86 -8.32 -13.14
C GLY A 376 18.50 -8.28 -12.44
N LEU A 377 18.47 -8.28 -11.10
CA LEU A 377 17.25 -8.18 -10.31
C LEU A 377 16.88 -6.73 -9.95
N ILE A 378 17.82 -5.81 -10.08
CA ILE A 378 17.71 -4.44 -9.59
C ILE A 378 18.06 -3.48 -10.72
N ASP A 379 17.19 -2.53 -11.00
CA ASP A 379 17.44 -1.45 -11.97
C ASP A 379 18.01 -0.20 -11.30
N ALA A 380 17.62 0.07 -10.04
CA ALA A 380 18.18 1.13 -9.22
C ALA A 380 17.98 0.82 -7.72
N VAL A 381 18.84 1.43 -6.89
CA VAL A 381 18.79 1.30 -5.43
C VAL A 381 18.39 2.63 -4.81
N ILE A 382 17.45 2.60 -3.88
CA ILE A 382 17.10 3.73 -3.02
C ILE A 382 17.91 3.60 -1.73
N ALA A 383 18.75 4.57 -1.42
CA ALA A 383 19.58 4.61 -0.23
C ALA A 383 19.38 5.92 0.53
N ASN A 384 19.64 5.90 1.84
CA ASN A 384 19.59 7.11 2.65
C ASN A 384 20.79 8.02 2.32
N SER A 385 20.52 9.30 2.06
CA SER A 385 21.53 10.33 1.83
C SER A 385 21.60 11.38 2.95
N ASN A 386 20.80 11.21 4.01
CA ASN A 386 20.80 12.13 5.15
C ASN A 386 21.79 11.62 6.20
N ASP A 387 22.96 12.24 6.29
CA ASP A 387 24.03 11.94 7.24
C ASP A 387 23.99 12.85 8.48
N ASP A 388 23.09 13.84 8.51
CA ASP A 388 23.02 14.91 9.53
C ASP A 388 22.21 14.50 10.78
N VAL A 389 22.29 13.24 11.19
CA VAL A 389 21.53 12.73 12.34
C VAL A 389 22.42 12.03 13.33
N SER A 390 22.32 12.43 14.57
CA SER A 390 23.00 11.73 15.67
C SER A 390 22.18 10.52 16.13
N TRP A 391 22.83 9.37 16.18
CA TRP A 391 22.21 8.14 16.69
C TRP A 391 22.41 8.05 18.19
N ILE A 392 21.36 8.36 18.94
CA ILE A 392 21.34 8.29 20.39
C ILE A 392 20.36 7.17 20.76
N ASN A 393 20.74 6.30 21.70
CA ASN A 393 19.92 5.20 22.22
C ASN A 393 19.46 4.19 21.15
N THR A 394 20.37 3.73 20.28
CA THR A 394 20.09 2.65 19.34
C THR A 394 19.69 1.37 20.06
N PRO A 395 18.60 0.69 19.60
CA PRO A 395 18.19 -0.58 20.22
C PRO A 395 19.22 -1.68 20.00
N PRO A 396 19.21 -2.72 20.85
CA PRO A 396 20.03 -3.91 20.63
C PRO A 396 19.81 -4.53 19.24
N GLY A 397 20.89 -4.96 18.60
CA GLY A 397 20.84 -5.58 17.25
C GLY A 397 20.96 -4.59 16.09
N VAL A 398 20.85 -3.30 16.34
CA VAL A 398 21.11 -2.25 15.35
C VAL A 398 22.60 -1.91 15.36
N GLY A 399 23.21 -1.93 14.17
CA GLY A 399 24.62 -1.56 14.00
C GLY A 399 24.82 -0.12 13.57
N GLU A 400 25.62 0.09 12.55
CA GLU A 400 25.99 1.41 12.04
C GLU A 400 25.05 1.89 10.93
N MET A 401 25.06 3.21 10.66
CA MET A 401 24.40 3.75 9.48
C MET A 401 25.06 3.23 8.21
N ILE A 402 24.25 2.76 7.28
CA ILE A 402 24.71 2.33 5.97
C ILE A 402 25.02 3.56 5.15
N ARG A 403 26.29 3.77 4.84
CA ARG A 403 26.74 4.95 4.12
C ARG A 403 26.47 4.84 2.63
N PHE A 404 26.05 5.96 2.05
CA PHE A 404 25.91 6.17 0.63
C PHE A 404 27.19 6.82 0.10
N ASP A 405 27.93 6.11 -0.78
CA ASP A 405 29.09 6.66 -1.46
C ASP A 405 28.68 7.01 -2.90
N SER A 406 28.69 8.32 -3.21
CA SER A 406 28.37 8.84 -4.54
C SER A 406 29.60 8.93 -5.46
N SER A 407 30.78 8.56 -5.00
CA SER A 407 32.06 8.79 -5.71
C SER A 407 32.30 7.85 -6.90
N ALA A 408 31.61 6.72 -6.97
CA ALA A 408 31.69 5.81 -8.11
C ALA A 408 30.27 5.56 -8.65
N PRO A 409 30.02 5.58 -9.97
CA PRO A 409 28.74 5.17 -10.52
C PRO A 409 28.58 3.64 -10.35
N PRO A 410 27.84 3.18 -9.37
CA PRO A 410 27.59 1.75 -9.21
C PRO A 410 26.61 1.28 -10.29
N ASP A 411 26.75 0.03 -10.67
CA ASP A 411 25.76 -0.67 -11.47
C ASP A 411 25.15 -1.75 -10.58
N PRO A 412 23.86 -1.66 -10.23
CA PRO A 412 22.85 -0.65 -10.59
C PRO A 412 23.08 0.73 -9.92
N PRO A 413 22.52 1.82 -10.50
CA PRO A 413 22.66 3.16 -9.96
C PRO A 413 22.01 3.30 -8.57
N ILE A 414 22.68 4.04 -7.67
CA ILE A 414 22.19 4.32 -6.32
C ILE A 414 21.59 5.74 -6.31
N LEU A 415 20.33 5.83 -5.88
CA LEU A 415 19.56 7.07 -5.76
C LEU A 415 19.50 7.48 -4.28
N GLY A 416 20.12 8.61 -3.95
CA GLY A 416 20.12 9.15 -2.59
C GLY A 416 18.85 9.93 -2.28
N TYR A 417 18.15 9.56 -1.19
CA TYR A 417 16.99 10.25 -0.66
C TYR A 417 17.10 10.34 0.87
N ASP A 418 16.52 11.38 1.47
CA ASP A 418 16.26 11.37 2.90
C ASP A 418 15.06 10.43 3.16
N VAL A 419 15.33 9.25 3.69
CA VAL A 419 14.33 8.21 3.94
C VAL A 419 14.22 7.79 5.40
N ILE A 420 14.95 8.48 6.31
CA ILE A 420 15.01 8.12 7.73
C ILE A 420 13.90 8.77 8.55
N ASP A 421 13.51 8.08 9.62
CA ASP A 421 12.64 8.59 10.66
C ASP A 421 13.43 9.54 11.58
N ALA A 422 12.90 10.72 11.84
CA ALA A 422 13.57 11.73 12.67
C ALA A 422 13.66 11.29 14.14
N ASP A 423 12.68 10.54 14.64
CA ASP A 423 12.62 10.07 16.04
C ASP A 423 13.40 8.75 16.24
N ALA A 424 13.58 7.98 15.16
CA ALA A 424 14.28 6.70 15.16
C ALA A 424 15.17 6.57 13.91
N PRO A 425 16.32 7.26 13.83
CA PRO A 425 17.13 7.39 12.63
C PRO A 425 17.67 6.08 12.04
N TRP A 426 17.62 5.00 12.81
CA TRP A 426 17.97 3.64 12.37
C TRP A 426 16.83 2.93 11.61
N ARG A 427 15.70 3.63 11.39
CA ARG A 427 14.53 3.12 10.67
C ARG A 427 14.14 4.04 9.53
N HIS A 428 13.46 3.47 8.56
CA HIS A 428 12.81 4.26 7.51
C HIS A 428 11.59 5.00 8.05
N ASP A 429 11.43 6.26 7.64
CA ASP A 429 10.15 6.93 7.65
C ASP A 429 9.28 6.37 6.52
N SER A 430 8.07 5.92 6.87
CA SER A 430 7.18 5.25 5.93
C SER A 430 6.74 6.16 4.77
N HIS A 431 6.50 7.45 5.06
CA HIS A 431 6.04 8.41 4.06
C HIS A 431 7.18 8.85 3.13
N LYS A 432 8.35 9.17 3.68
CA LYS A 432 9.54 9.56 2.92
C LYS A 432 9.96 8.43 1.97
N LEU A 433 10.01 7.19 2.46
CA LEU A 433 10.36 6.02 1.66
C LEU A 433 9.36 5.80 0.51
N ALA A 434 8.07 5.89 0.79
CA ALA A 434 7.04 5.75 -0.23
C ALA A 434 7.15 6.82 -1.31
N LEU A 435 7.41 8.08 -0.94
CA LEU A 435 7.65 9.18 -1.88
C LEU A 435 8.88 8.93 -2.74
N ALA A 436 9.99 8.48 -2.15
CA ALA A 436 11.21 8.13 -2.87
C ALA A 436 10.96 7.05 -3.94
N VAL A 437 10.24 5.98 -3.58
CA VAL A 437 9.85 4.90 -4.51
C VAL A 437 8.95 5.42 -5.64
N ILE A 438 7.93 6.21 -5.33
CA ILE A 438 7.03 6.78 -6.35
C ILE A 438 7.81 7.71 -7.30
N HIS A 439 8.70 8.54 -6.77
CA HIS A 439 9.52 9.44 -7.56
C HIS A 439 10.46 8.66 -8.49
N ALA A 440 11.26 7.74 -7.96
CA ALA A 440 12.16 6.89 -8.74
C ALA A 440 11.42 6.09 -9.83
N SER A 441 10.26 5.48 -9.48
CA SER A 441 9.43 4.73 -10.45
C SER A 441 8.88 5.63 -11.56
N SER A 442 8.53 6.89 -11.25
CA SER A 442 8.00 7.83 -12.24
C SER A 442 9.08 8.35 -13.18
N GLU A 443 10.29 8.60 -12.68
CA GLU A 443 11.44 9.03 -13.48
C GLU A 443 11.89 7.93 -14.43
N TRP A 444 11.94 6.67 -13.96
CA TRP A 444 12.28 5.52 -14.78
C TRP A 444 11.35 5.39 -15.98
N ARG A 445 10.03 5.41 -15.73
CA ARG A 445 9.03 5.35 -16.81
C ARG A 445 9.17 6.47 -17.84
N ARG A 446 9.49 7.70 -17.39
CA ARG A 446 9.73 8.83 -18.29
C ARG A 446 10.97 8.61 -19.15
N ALA A 447 12.04 8.03 -18.59
CA ALA A 447 13.27 7.72 -19.31
C ALA A 447 13.04 6.65 -20.38
N GLU A 448 12.31 5.58 -20.06
CA GLU A 448 11.93 4.53 -21.03
C GLU A 448 11.11 5.07 -22.20
N HIS A 449 10.11 5.92 -21.92
CA HIS A 449 9.31 6.54 -22.98
C HIS A 449 10.15 7.45 -23.91
N ARG A 450 11.16 8.14 -23.39
CA ARG A 450 12.08 8.96 -24.20
C ARG A 450 12.98 8.11 -25.10
N THR A 451 13.47 6.99 -24.59
CA THR A 451 14.31 6.06 -25.36
C THR A 451 13.52 5.29 -26.41
N ALA A 452 12.29 4.86 -26.10
CA ALA A 452 11.39 4.22 -27.04
C ALA A 452 10.96 5.16 -28.18
N GLY A 453 10.72 6.45 -27.89
CA GLY A 453 10.42 7.47 -28.90
C GLY A 453 11.58 7.75 -29.85
N ARG A 454 12.84 7.70 -29.37
CA ARG A 454 14.05 7.88 -30.20
C ARG A 454 14.37 6.68 -31.09
N ARG A 455 13.89 5.49 -30.78
CA ARG A 455 14.09 4.28 -31.63
C ARG A 455 13.06 4.15 -32.76
N ARG A 456 12.02 4.98 -32.79
CA ARG A 456 10.97 4.99 -33.83
C ARG A 456 11.14 6.10 -34.86
N VAL A 457 12.14 6.96 -34.71
CA VAL A 457 12.59 7.97 -35.67
C VAL A 457 13.93 7.52 -36.26
#